data_afa63ba64ba9ad211a1354b099f54df5
#
_entry.id   afa63ba64ba9ad211a1354b099f54df5
#
_cell.length_a   1.000
_cell.length_b   1.000
_cell.length_c   1.000
_cell.angle_alpha   90.00
_cell.angle_beta   90.00
_cell.angle_gamma   90.00
#
_symmetry.space_group_name_H-M   'P 1'
#
loop_
_entity.id
_entity.type
_entity.pdbx_description
1 polymer ?
#
loop_
_entity_poly.entity_id
_entity_poly.type
_entity_poly.pdbx_seq_one_letter_code
_entity_poly.pdbx_strand_id
1 'polypeptide(L)'
;MARERIADQLVQVLREAGARRIYGVVGDSLNPVVDAVRRSGDLEWVYVRNEEAGAFAAAAEAQLTGELAVCAGSCGPGNTHLVQGLYDARRSGAPVLALASQIPSRQLGTGYFQETRPEALFAEAADFTAEIGNAARMPRLARIAVQHALGGPGVSVLVLPGDVAAAPAEEPTGHAVPCVGPATVHPDPAAVRDLARLLNGAEKVALFCGAGVREAREQVLSLADALNAPVGHSLRGKEWIQHGNPFDVGMIGLLGYGACHDALHQADLVLMLGCDFPYDEFLPGRSTVQVDREARRLGRRTPLELAVHGDVAATLEAVLPLLDRPHPEEFLFDMLRRHERALSRVVEAYTHDIEHHRPIHPEYAARLLDEAAPGDAVFTVDTGMNNVWAARYLTPNGRRRIIGSFTHGSMANALPHAIGAAFAGGGRRVVSLSGDGGLSMLLGELITVRQNDLPVTAVVFNNSSLGMVKLEMMVDGLPAFGTDHPPVDYAAVARAVGLPAVRVEDPGEVRGALADALAADGPALVELVTDSNALSIPARIKADQVKGFALSAGRSVLEGGVGAMIELARSNLRNIPRP
;
A
#
# COMPACT_ATOMS: atom_id res chain seq x y z
N MET A 1 3.51 41.57 23.53
CA MET A 1 3.49 40.32 22.72
C MET A 1 2.24 39.56 23.12
N ALA A 2 1.51 38.97 22.17
CA ALA A 2 0.38 38.08 22.49
C ALA A 2 0.92 36.88 23.28
N ARG A 3 0.18 36.48 24.30
CA ARG A 3 0.57 35.32 25.14
C ARG A 3 0.51 34.05 24.28
N GLU A 4 1.53 33.18 24.36
CA GLU A 4 1.60 31.88 23.67
C GLU A 4 0.37 31.03 24.02
N ARG A 5 -0.21 30.35 23.03
CA ARG A 5 -1.38 29.48 23.21
C ARG A 5 -0.95 28.00 23.18
N ILE A 6 -1.81 27.13 23.66
CA ILE A 6 -1.61 25.67 23.57
C ILE A 6 -1.39 25.24 22.12
N ALA A 7 -2.15 25.80 21.17
CA ALA A 7 -1.98 25.52 19.75
C ALA A 7 -0.58 25.89 19.23
N ASP A 8 0.03 26.95 19.75
CA ASP A 8 1.37 27.39 19.34
C ASP A 8 2.44 26.40 19.84
N GLN A 9 2.31 25.93 21.09
CA GLN A 9 3.19 24.90 21.64
C GLN A 9 3.03 23.55 20.89
N LEU A 10 1.79 23.17 20.52
CA LEU A 10 1.57 21.96 19.74
C LEU A 10 2.30 22.03 18.39
N VAL A 11 2.13 23.12 17.66
CA VAL A 11 2.82 23.34 16.37
C VAL A 11 4.35 23.29 16.56
N GLN A 12 4.88 23.87 17.63
CA GLN A 12 6.30 23.78 17.93
C GLN A 12 6.76 22.32 18.17
N VAL A 13 6.02 21.53 18.96
CA VAL A 13 6.34 20.10 19.19
C VAL A 13 6.33 19.30 17.88
N LEU A 14 5.36 19.53 17.00
CA LEU A 14 5.29 18.85 15.72
C LEU A 14 6.49 19.18 14.81
N ARG A 15 6.87 20.45 14.75
CA ARG A 15 8.05 20.92 14.01
C ARG A 15 9.35 20.30 14.55
N GLU A 16 9.54 20.33 15.86
CA GLU A 16 10.69 19.71 16.53
C GLU A 16 10.76 18.21 16.28
N ALA A 17 9.60 17.54 16.06
CA ALA A 17 9.49 16.15 15.70
C ALA A 17 9.74 15.86 14.20
N GLY A 18 9.98 16.90 13.39
CA GLY A 18 10.27 16.77 11.96
C GLY A 18 9.04 16.84 11.05
N ALA A 19 7.84 17.07 11.58
CA ALA A 19 6.65 17.23 10.75
C ALA A 19 6.79 18.48 9.86
N ARG A 20 6.45 18.33 8.58
CA ARG A 20 6.58 19.40 7.57
C ARG A 20 5.23 19.99 7.19
N ARG A 21 4.15 19.20 7.33
CA ARG A 21 2.80 19.59 6.95
C ARG A 21 1.72 18.88 7.76
N ILE A 22 0.51 19.42 7.65
CA ILE A 22 -0.71 18.84 8.20
C ILE A 22 -1.71 18.71 7.05
N TYR A 23 -2.21 17.50 6.80
CA TYR A 23 -3.26 17.27 5.82
C TYR A 23 -4.63 17.31 6.49
N GLY A 24 -5.53 18.17 6.03
CA GLY A 24 -6.86 18.24 6.63
C GLY A 24 -7.79 19.26 6.00
N VAL A 25 -9.03 19.21 6.43
CA VAL A 25 -10.05 20.23 6.15
C VAL A 25 -10.10 21.18 7.32
N VAL A 26 -10.07 22.49 7.05
CA VAL A 26 -10.20 23.49 8.10
C VAL A 26 -11.61 23.50 8.69
N GLY A 27 -11.72 23.75 9.99
CA GLY A 27 -13.00 23.80 10.70
C GLY A 27 -12.87 24.67 11.95
N ASP A 28 -14.00 25.14 12.49
CA ASP A 28 -14.03 26.07 13.62
C ASP A 28 -13.25 25.58 14.85
N SER A 29 -13.39 24.30 15.18
CA SER A 29 -12.69 23.66 16.30
C SER A 29 -11.17 23.56 16.08
N LEU A 30 -10.70 23.63 14.84
CA LEU A 30 -9.27 23.65 14.46
C LEU A 30 -8.69 25.04 14.29
N ASN A 31 -9.51 26.12 14.28
CA ASN A 31 -9.05 27.48 13.99
C ASN A 31 -7.80 27.92 14.78
N PRO A 32 -7.68 27.62 16.09
CA PRO A 32 -6.46 28.00 16.84
C PRO A 32 -5.20 27.29 16.31
N VAL A 33 -5.32 26.02 15.88
CA VAL A 33 -4.21 25.24 15.32
C VAL A 33 -3.84 25.74 13.92
N VAL A 34 -4.84 25.95 13.06
CA VAL A 34 -4.63 26.48 11.69
C VAL A 34 -3.95 27.87 11.73
N ASP A 35 -4.37 28.75 12.66
CA ASP A 35 -3.72 30.06 12.83
C ASP A 35 -2.29 29.93 13.39
N ALA A 36 -2.03 28.96 14.26
CA ALA A 36 -0.68 28.67 14.75
C ALA A 36 0.23 28.20 13.61
N VAL A 37 -0.26 27.29 12.73
CA VAL A 37 0.45 26.83 11.52
C VAL A 37 0.75 28.02 10.61
N ARG A 38 -0.25 28.86 10.30
CA ARG A 38 -0.06 30.07 9.48
C ARG A 38 1.04 31.00 10.03
N ARG A 39 1.13 31.13 11.36
CA ARG A 39 2.12 32.01 12.02
C ARG A 39 3.51 31.37 12.13
N SER A 40 3.60 30.05 12.12
CA SER A 40 4.89 29.34 12.21
C SER A 40 5.77 29.57 10.98
N GLY A 41 5.15 29.67 9.80
CA GLY A 41 5.81 29.97 8.52
C GLY A 41 6.59 28.82 7.89
N ASP A 42 6.77 27.71 8.59
CA ASP A 42 7.58 26.57 8.16
C ASP A 42 6.87 25.19 8.35
N LEU A 43 5.62 25.20 8.84
CA LEU A 43 4.71 24.06 8.80
C LEU A 43 3.59 24.39 7.83
N GLU A 44 3.35 23.53 6.84
CA GLU A 44 2.35 23.74 5.79
C GLU A 44 1.01 23.12 6.18
N TRP A 45 -0.11 23.79 5.85
CA TRP A 45 -1.44 23.19 5.89
C TRP A 45 -1.86 22.79 4.48
N VAL A 46 -1.93 21.49 4.20
CA VAL A 46 -2.40 20.96 2.92
C VAL A 46 -3.90 20.75 2.99
N TYR A 47 -4.63 21.58 2.27
CA TYR A 47 -6.08 21.53 2.24
C TYR A 47 -6.58 20.43 1.30
N VAL A 48 -7.07 19.32 1.87
CA VAL A 48 -7.75 18.22 1.17
C VAL A 48 -9.26 18.47 1.09
N ARG A 49 -9.98 17.68 0.31
CA ARG A 49 -11.45 17.80 0.17
C ARG A 49 -12.21 16.91 1.14
N ASN A 50 -11.54 15.88 1.66
CA ASN A 50 -12.07 14.96 2.65
C ASN A 50 -10.92 14.55 3.60
N GLU A 51 -11.17 14.47 4.89
CA GLU A 51 -10.17 14.08 5.89
C GLU A 51 -9.68 12.64 5.71
N GLU A 52 -10.48 11.76 5.13
CA GLU A 52 -10.06 10.41 4.72
C GLU A 52 -8.86 10.50 3.76
N ALA A 53 -8.96 11.37 2.75
CA ALA A 53 -7.85 11.63 1.83
C ALA A 53 -6.63 12.22 2.54
N GLY A 54 -6.85 13.09 3.54
CA GLY A 54 -5.78 13.64 4.36
C GLY A 54 -5.03 12.57 5.15
N ALA A 55 -5.74 11.59 5.71
CA ALA A 55 -5.13 10.48 6.44
C ALA A 55 -4.37 9.52 5.51
N PHE A 56 -4.89 9.22 4.30
CA PHE A 56 -4.15 8.46 3.29
C PHE A 56 -2.91 9.20 2.80
N ALA A 57 -3.00 10.52 2.56
CA ALA A 57 -1.84 11.32 2.15
C ALA A 57 -0.73 11.31 3.22
N ALA A 58 -1.10 11.48 4.50
CA ALA A 58 -0.17 11.35 5.61
C ALA A 58 0.46 9.95 5.67
N ALA A 59 -0.33 8.89 5.48
CA ALA A 59 0.17 7.52 5.44
C ALA A 59 1.20 7.31 4.33
N ALA A 60 0.96 7.85 3.13
CA ALA A 60 1.89 7.75 2.00
C ALA A 60 3.20 8.52 2.24
N GLU A 61 3.12 9.75 2.75
CA GLU A 61 4.30 10.54 3.13
C GLU A 61 5.15 9.77 4.14
N ALA A 62 4.54 9.27 5.22
CA ALA A 62 5.22 8.51 6.26
C ALA A 62 5.84 7.21 5.74
N GLN A 63 5.16 6.46 4.85
CA GLN A 63 5.70 5.25 4.23
C GLN A 63 6.95 5.52 3.36
N LEU A 64 6.98 6.66 2.68
CA LEU A 64 8.09 7.02 1.79
C LEU A 64 9.29 7.59 2.53
N THR A 65 9.05 8.44 3.54
CA THR A 65 10.08 9.15 4.28
C THR A 65 10.58 8.39 5.52
N GLY A 66 9.71 7.63 6.17
CA GLY A 66 9.93 7.09 7.52
C GLY A 66 9.79 8.15 8.62
N GLU A 67 9.48 9.40 8.26
CA GLU A 67 9.30 10.53 9.17
C GLU A 67 7.85 10.63 9.65
N LEU A 68 7.62 11.42 10.71
CA LEU A 68 6.28 11.70 11.22
C LEU A 68 5.46 12.50 10.20
N ALA A 69 4.32 11.97 9.79
CA ALA A 69 3.32 12.71 9.03
C ALA A 69 2.10 13.04 9.90
N VAL A 70 1.42 14.15 9.59
CA VAL A 70 0.30 14.65 10.40
C VAL A 70 -0.94 14.85 9.56
N CYS A 71 -2.09 14.38 10.04
CA CYS A 71 -3.40 14.73 9.50
C CYS A 71 -4.30 15.31 10.58
N ALA A 72 -5.36 16.00 10.18
CA ALA A 72 -6.26 16.64 11.13
C ALA A 72 -7.72 16.53 10.69
N GLY A 73 -8.61 16.34 11.67
CA GLY A 73 -10.06 16.35 11.50
C GLY A 73 -10.74 17.31 12.47
N SER A 74 -11.70 18.07 11.97
CA SER A 74 -12.59 18.90 12.76
C SER A 74 -13.52 18.01 13.62
N CYS A 75 -14.06 18.55 14.70
CA CYS A 75 -14.95 17.78 15.60
C CYS A 75 -16.15 17.19 14.85
N GLY A 76 -16.63 16.04 15.33
CA GLY A 76 -17.73 15.32 14.70
C GLY A 76 -17.36 14.68 13.36
N PRO A 77 -17.93 15.15 12.23
CA PRO A 77 -17.73 14.54 10.90
C PRO A 77 -16.27 14.42 10.48
N GLY A 78 -15.45 15.45 10.71
CA GLY A 78 -14.05 15.43 10.32
C GLY A 78 -13.27 14.30 11.00
N ASN A 79 -13.54 14.06 12.27
CA ASN A 79 -12.94 12.93 13.00
C ASN A 79 -13.40 11.58 12.46
N THR A 80 -14.67 11.43 12.10
CA THR A 80 -15.18 10.17 11.56
C THR A 80 -14.60 9.84 10.19
N HIS A 81 -14.33 10.84 9.35
CA HIS A 81 -13.69 10.65 8.06
C HIS A 81 -12.24 10.16 8.17
N LEU A 82 -11.48 10.58 9.17
CA LEU A 82 -10.08 10.16 9.36
C LEU A 82 -9.89 8.64 9.50
N VAL A 83 -10.90 7.94 10.03
CA VAL A 83 -10.80 6.54 10.49
C VAL A 83 -10.22 5.63 9.43
N GLN A 84 -10.72 5.69 8.20
CA GLN A 84 -10.34 4.79 7.12
C GLN A 84 -8.84 4.90 6.75
N GLY A 85 -8.35 6.12 6.55
CA GLY A 85 -6.94 6.33 6.25
C GLY A 85 -6.02 6.03 7.44
N LEU A 86 -6.49 6.20 8.68
CA LEU A 86 -5.73 5.81 9.87
C LEU A 86 -5.60 4.29 10.01
N TYR A 87 -6.63 3.52 9.65
CA TYR A 87 -6.51 2.06 9.58
C TYR A 87 -5.44 1.63 8.56
N ASP A 88 -5.42 2.28 7.39
CA ASP A 88 -4.40 2.00 6.38
C ASP A 88 -3.00 2.34 6.89
N ALA A 89 -2.81 3.53 7.48
CA ALA A 89 -1.54 3.95 8.08
C ALA A 89 -1.05 2.93 9.11
N ARG A 90 -1.92 2.53 10.05
CA ARG A 90 -1.59 1.57 11.11
C ARG A 90 -1.19 0.20 10.55
N ARG A 91 -1.97 -0.34 9.60
CA ARG A 91 -1.69 -1.64 8.99
C ARG A 91 -0.44 -1.62 8.10
N SER A 92 -0.12 -0.47 7.55
CA SER A 92 1.11 -0.25 6.77
C SER A 92 2.33 0.00 7.64
N GLY A 93 2.16 0.25 8.94
CA GLY A 93 3.23 0.61 9.86
C GLY A 93 3.79 2.00 9.56
N ALA A 94 2.94 2.95 9.16
CA ALA A 94 3.31 4.32 8.85
C ALA A 94 3.23 5.20 10.11
N PRO A 95 4.27 5.97 10.46
CA PRO A 95 4.26 6.86 11.62
C PRO A 95 3.37 8.09 11.37
N VAL A 96 2.10 8.00 11.76
CA VAL A 96 1.11 9.07 11.56
C VAL A 96 0.58 9.57 12.91
N LEU A 97 0.51 10.90 13.06
CA LEU A 97 -0.19 11.55 14.16
C LEU A 97 -1.43 12.26 13.62
N ALA A 98 -2.60 11.89 14.14
CA ALA A 98 -3.84 12.57 13.84
C ALA A 98 -4.22 13.57 14.93
N LEU A 99 -4.56 14.79 14.52
CA LEU A 99 -5.14 15.82 15.38
C LEU A 99 -6.65 15.74 15.25
N ALA A 100 -7.30 15.13 16.24
CA ALA A 100 -8.76 15.06 16.33
C ALA A 100 -9.25 16.22 17.17
N SER A 101 -9.80 17.27 16.55
CA SER A 101 -10.35 18.33 17.39
C SER A 101 -11.67 17.94 18.04
N GLN A 102 -12.08 18.66 19.08
CA GLN A 102 -13.28 18.38 19.85
C GLN A 102 -14.08 19.67 20.08
N ILE A 103 -15.36 19.50 20.39
CA ILE A 103 -16.24 20.58 20.84
C ILE A 103 -15.68 21.25 22.08
N PRO A 104 -16.15 22.45 22.46
CA PRO A 104 -15.67 23.13 23.66
C PRO A 104 -15.77 22.23 24.90
N SER A 105 -14.70 22.18 25.70
CA SER A 105 -14.52 21.26 26.82
C SER A 105 -15.69 21.29 27.83
N ARG A 106 -16.28 22.48 28.06
CA ARG A 106 -17.46 22.69 28.93
C ARG A 106 -18.74 22.03 28.42
N GLN A 107 -18.79 21.62 27.17
CA GLN A 107 -19.97 21.02 26.52
C GLN A 107 -19.85 19.48 26.40
N LEU A 108 -18.72 18.92 26.77
CA LEU A 108 -18.49 17.47 26.71
C LEU A 108 -19.49 16.72 27.60
N GLY A 109 -20.10 15.67 27.03
CA GLY A 109 -21.10 14.84 27.72
C GLY A 109 -22.52 15.41 27.71
N THR A 110 -22.77 16.52 27.03
CA THR A 110 -24.11 17.15 27.00
C THR A 110 -24.95 16.80 25.75
N GLY A 111 -24.35 16.07 24.79
CA GLY A 111 -24.99 15.85 23.47
C GLY A 111 -24.92 17.09 22.57
N TYR A 112 -23.92 17.93 22.77
CA TYR A 112 -23.74 19.15 22.01
C TYR A 112 -23.53 18.88 20.51
N PHE A 113 -23.88 19.87 19.66
CA PHE A 113 -23.68 19.76 18.21
C PHE A 113 -22.27 19.31 17.85
N GLN A 114 -22.17 18.29 16.98
CA GLN A 114 -20.91 17.63 16.55
C GLN A 114 -20.15 16.90 17.67
N GLU A 115 -20.72 16.67 18.82
CA GLU A 115 -20.06 15.86 19.85
C GLU A 115 -19.85 14.43 19.37
N THR A 116 -18.64 13.94 19.49
CA THR A 116 -18.28 12.53 19.34
C THR A 116 -17.42 12.11 20.53
N ARG A 117 -17.13 10.82 20.63
CA ARG A 117 -16.17 10.29 21.59
C ARG A 117 -14.91 9.79 20.85
N PRO A 118 -13.93 10.67 20.54
CA PRO A 118 -12.78 10.31 19.72
C PRO A 118 -11.97 9.15 20.28
N GLU A 119 -11.84 9.04 21.62
CA GLU A 119 -11.14 7.92 22.25
C GLU A 119 -11.77 6.57 21.93
N ALA A 120 -13.10 6.48 21.89
CA ALA A 120 -13.81 5.28 21.47
C ALA A 120 -13.77 5.11 19.94
N LEU A 121 -13.89 6.21 19.20
CA LEU A 121 -13.87 6.20 17.73
C LEU A 121 -12.54 5.64 17.18
N PHE A 122 -11.42 6.05 17.74
CA PHE A 122 -10.09 5.67 17.28
C PHE A 122 -9.47 4.48 18.02
N ALA A 123 -10.18 3.85 18.96
CA ALA A 123 -9.65 2.79 19.82
C ALA A 123 -8.99 1.63 19.04
N GLU A 124 -9.48 1.33 17.84
CA GLU A 124 -8.91 0.26 17.00
C GLU A 124 -8.04 0.82 15.86
N ALA A 125 -8.27 2.06 15.43
CA ALA A 125 -7.49 2.68 14.36
C ALA A 125 -6.14 3.26 14.82
N ALA A 126 -5.95 3.45 16.13
CA ALA A 126 -4.75 4.04 16.71
C ALA A 126 -4.11 3.13 17.77
N ASP A 127 -2.78 3.24 17.91
CA ASP A 127 -2.02 2.56 18.96
C ASP A 127 -1.95 3.39 20.25
N PHE A 128 -2.18 4.70 20.13
CA PHE A 128 -2.24 5.64 21.24
C PHE A 128 -3.28 6.72 20.96
N THR A 129 -4.18 6.97 21.92
CA THR A 129 -5.16 8.06 21.87
C THR A 129 -5.19 8.77 23.20
N ALA A 130 -5.09 10.10 23.22
CA ALA A 130 -5.17 10.87 24.44
C ALA A 130 -5.80 12.25 24.22
N GLU A 131 -6.61 12.71 25.19
CA GLU A 131 -7.21 14.04 25.21
C GLU A 131 -6.34 15.05 25.96
N ILE A 132 -6.09 16.18 25.33
CA ILE A 132 -5.45 17.37 25.94
C ILE A 132 -6.55 18.21 26.60
N GLY A 133 -6.90 17.89 27.83
CA GLY A 133 -7.99 18.55 28.55
C GLY A 133 -7.59 19.87 29.23
N ASN A 134 -6.30 20.20 29.32
CA ASN A 134 -5.80 21.47 29.88
C ASN A 134 -4.36 21.78 29.45
N ALA A 135 -3.91 23.02 29.71
CA ALA A 135 -2.60 23.52 29.30
C ALA A 135 -1.43 22.72 29.87
N ALA A 136 -1.49 22.34 31.13
CA ALA A 136 -0.37 21.64 31.82
C ALA A 136 -0.07 20.25 31.21
N ARG A 137 -1.05 19.62 30.58
CA ARG A 137 -0.89 18.28 29.97
C ARG A 137 -0.31 18.33 28.56
N MET A 138 -0.47 19.46 27.84
CA MET A 138 -0.24 19.52 26.39
C MET A 138 1.18 19.12 25.98
N PRO A 139 2.26 19.76 26.43
CA PRO A 139 3.58 19.45 25.90
C PRO A 139 3.98 17.98 26.13
N ARG A 140 3.61 17.44 27.29
CA ARG A 140 3.91 16.06 27.64
C ARG A 140 3.16 15.05 26.77
N LEU A 141 1.83 15.24 26.59
CA LEU A 141 1.01 14.30 25.79
C LEU A 141 1.37 14.37 24.30
N ALA A 142 1.66 15.55 23.78
CA ALA A 142 2.10 15.69 22.40
C ALA A 142 3.42 14.91 22.15
N ARG A 143 4.39 15.01 23.06
CA ARG A 143 5.65 14.26 22.98
C ARG A 143 5.44 12.75 23.08
N ILE A 144 4.57 12.29 23.98
CA ILE A 144 4.21 10.87 24.11
C ILE A 144 3.58 10.37 22.79
N ALA A 145 2.63 11.11 22.22
CA ALA A 145 1.98 10.74 20.97
C ALA A 145 2.97 10.64 19.79
N VAL A 146 3.87 11.63 19.67
CA VAL A 146 4.95 11.60 18.68
C VAL A 146 5.83 10.37 18.85
N GLN A 147 6.26 10.07 20.09
CA GLN A 147 7.12 8.92 20.36
C GLN A 147 6.42 7.58 20.11
N HIS A 148 5.11 7.48 20.38
CA HIS A 148 4.34 6.28 20.02
C HIS A 148 4.25 6.08 18.49
N ALA A 149 4.07 7.15 17.72
CA ALA A 149 4.02 7.05 16.27
C ALA A 149 5.37 6.63 15.68
N LEU A 150 6.49 7.16 16.18
CA LEU A 150 7.83 6.94 15.66
C LEU A 150 8.52 5.68 16.20
N GLY A 151 8.37 5.39 17.48
CA GLY A 151 9.12 4.34 18.17
C GLY A 151 8.66 2.91 17.88
N GLY A 152 7.40 2.72 17.53
CA GLY A 152 6.86 1.47 17.03
C GLY A 152 5.91 1.81 15.89
N PRO A 153 6.40 1.96 14.64
CA PRO A 153 5.68 2.66 13.57
C PRO A 153 4.20 2.34 13.53
N GLY A 154 3.37 3.35 13.75
CA GLY A 154 1.94 3.21 13.93
C GLY A 154 1.23 4.55 14.01
N VAL A 155 0.03 4.54 14.53
CA VAL A 155 -0.86 5.70 14.57
C VAL A 155 -1.05 6.20 16.00
N SER A 156 -0.89 7.50 16.17
CA SER A 156 -1.26 8.22 17.40
C SER A 156 -2.36 9.24 17.11
N VAL A 157 -3.27 9.43 18.07
CA VAL A 157 -4.33 10.44 18.00
C VAL A 157 -4.25 11.35 19.22
N LEU A 158 -4.18 12.66 18.96
CA LEU A 158 -4.35 13.68 19.98
C LEU A 158 -5.72 14.33 19.85
N VAL A 159 -6.53 14.21 20.88
CA VAL A 159 -7.83 14.87 20.96
C VAL A 159 -7.65 16.25 21.59
N LEU A 160 -8.10 17.32 20.91
CA LEU A 160 -7.89 18.70 21.37
C LEU A 160 -9.17 19.52 21.25
N PRO A 161 -9.86 19.82 22.37
CA PRO A 161 -10.98 20.77 22.36
C PRO A 161 -10.56 22.15 21.87
N GLY A 162 -11.41 22.77 21.03
CA GLY A 162 -11.08 24.05 20.39
C GLY A 162 -10.84 25.20 21.37
N ASP A 163 -11.56 25.26 22.48
CA ASP A 163 -11.36 26.22 23.56
C ASP A 163 -10.06 25.99 24.32
N VAL A 164 -9.67 24.73 24.51
CA VAL A 164 -8.37 24.37 25.12
C VAL A 164 -7.23 24.75 24.18
N ALA A 165 -7.36 24.48 22.88
CA ALA A 165 -6.37 24.89 21.88
C ALA A 165 -6.10 26.40 21.88
N ALA A 166 -7.16 27.21 22.08
CA ALA A 166 -7.08 28.67 22.15
C ALA A 166 -6.57 29.22 23.50
N ALA A 167 -6.59 28.40 24.55
CA ALA A 167 -6.18 28.83 25.89
C ALA A 167 -4.68 29.19 25.97
N PRO A 168 -4.29 30.10 26.90
CA PRO A 168 -2.89 30.41 27.13
C PRO A 168 -2.09 29.17 27.55
N ALA A 169 -0.89 29.04 27.02
CA ALA A 169 0.08 28.05 27.46
C ALA A 169 0.56 28.34 28.89
N GLU A 170 0.79 27.28 29.69
CA GLU A 170 1.28 27.44 31.07
C GLU A 170 2.81 27.44 31.16
N GLU A 171 3.48 26.62 30.36
CA GLU A 171 4.94 26.52 30.34
C GLU A 171 5.51 26.76 28.96
N PRO A 172 6.60 27.55 28.82
CA PRO A 172 7.32 27.63 27.56
C PRO A 172 7.90 26.26 27.18
N THR A 173 7.74 25.85 25.95
CA THR A 173 8.44 24.69 25.42
C THR A 173 9.92 25.03 25.24
N GLY A 174 10.75 24.60 26.19
CA GLY A 174 12.17 24.94 26.21
C GLY A 174 13.12 23.85 25.73
N HIS A 175 12.65 22.68 25.30
CA HIS A 175 13.53 21.55 24.97
C HIS A 175 13.05 20.82 23.73
N ALA A 176 14.01 20.53 22.84
CA ALA A 176 13.79 19.64 21.70
C ALA A 176 13.25 18.28 22.16
N VAL A 177 12.35 17.72 21.38
CA VAL A 177 11.84 16.36 21.61
C VAL A 177 12.89 15.38 21.08
N PRO A 178 13.52 14.56 21.93
CA PRO A 178 14.34 13.46 21.43
C PRO A 178 13.41 12.41 20.81
N CYS A 179 13.31 12.40 19.49
CA CYS A 179 12.59 11.37 18.76
C CYS A 179 13.50 10.19 18.52
N VAL A 180 13.10 9.03 19.04
CA VAL A 180 13.85 7.79 18.86
C VAL A 180 13.06 6.89 17.92
N GLY A 181 13.65 6.57 16.77
CA GLY A 181 13.12 5.58 15.85
C GLY A 181 13.20 4.16 16.41
N PRO A 182 12.66 3.16 15.68
CA PRO A 182 12.73 1.77 16.11
C PRO A 182 14.19 1.30 16.23
N ALA A 183 14.51 0.60 17.32
CA ALA A 183 15.81 -0.02 17.50
C ALA A 183 15.96 -1.26 16.61
N THR A 184 17.21 -1.60 16.25
CA THR A 184 17.53 -2.89 15.64
C THR A 184 17.34 -4.01 16.66
N VAL A 185 16.56 -5.02 16.30
CA VAL A 185 16.33 -6.20 17.14
C VAL A 185 17.34 -7.27 16.75
N HIS A 186 18.32 -7.53 17.60
CA HIS A 186 19.28 -8.61 17.39
C HIS A 186 18.66 -9.95 17.81
N PRO A 187 18.85 -11.04 17.03
CA PRO A 187 18.31 -12.36 17.36
C PRO A 187 19.04 -12.98 18.55
N ASP A 188 18.35 -13.89 19.25
CA ASP A 188 19.01 -14.72 20.27
C ASP A 188 20.08 -15.62 19.60
N PRO A 189 21.32 -15.66 20.13
CA PRO A 189 22.39 -16.52 19.57
C PRO A 189 22.05 -18.03 19.56
N ALA A 190 21.16 -18.52 20.43
CA ALA A 190 20.68 -19.89 20.39
C ALA A 190 19.75 -20.09 19.19
N ALA A 191 18.82 -19.16 18.95
CA ALA A 191 17.94 -19.20 17.78
C ALA A 191 18.72 -19.13 16.46
N VAL A 192 19.81 -18.36 16.41
CA VAL A 192 20.71 -18.29 15.24
C VAL A 192 21.38 -19.64 14.97
N ARG A 193 21.89 -20.33 16.03
CA ARG A 193 22.48 -21.68 15.87
C ARG A 193 21.45 -22.73 15.44
N ASP A 194 20.23 -22.64 15.98
CA ASP A 194 19.16 -23.54 15.56
C ASP A 194 18.72 -23.28 14.12
N LEU A 195 18.66 -22.02 13.68
CA LEU A 195 18.41 -21.65 12.29
C LEU A 195 19.52 -22.22 11.37
N ALA A 196 20.79 -22.04 11.72
CA ALA A 196 21.91 -22.58 10.95
C ALA A 196 21.82 -24.11 10.84
N ARG A 197 21.50 -24.80 11.94
CA ARG A 197 21.33 -26.27 11.95
C ARG A 197 20.20 -26.73 11.03
N LEU A 198 19.06 -26.02 11.00
CA LEU A 198 17.94 -26.35 10.12
C LEU A 198 18.31 -26.08 8.65
N LEU A 199 18.95 -24.95 8.35
CA LEU A 199 19.39 -24.63 7.00
C LEU A 199 20.43 -25.63 6.48
N ASN A 200 21.44 -26.01 7.28
CA ASN A 200 22.45 -26.98 6.90
C ASN A 200 21.88 -28.40 6.74
N GLY A 201 20.78 -28.72 7.41
CA GLY A 201 20.13 -30.04 7.36
C GLY A 201 19.13 -30.21 6.22
N ALA A 202 18.63 -29.13 5.63
CA ALA A 202 17.67 -29.18 4.53
C ALA A 202 18.41 -29.42 3.19
N GLU A 203 17.75 -30.05 2.21
CA GLU A 203 18.27 -30.18 0.84
C GLU A 203 17.67 -29.13 -0.11
N LYS A 204 16.42 -28.73 0.14
CA LYS A 204 15.66 -27.78 -0.65
C LYS A 204 15.14 -26.67 0.24
N VAL A 205 15.77 -25.51 0.20
CA VAL A 205 15.34 -24.33 0.93
C VAL A 205 14.67 -23.35 -0.03
N ALA A 206 13.56 -22.75 0.37
CA ALA A 206 12.94 -21.62 -0.35
C ALA A 206 12.83 -20.41 0.56
N LEU A 207 13.17 -19.23 0.04
CA LEU A 207 13.06 -17.96 0.75
C LEU A 207 11.76 -17.26 0.37
N PHE A 208 11.03 -16.74 1.37
CA PHE A 208 9.81 -15.97 1.14
C PHE A 208 9.89 -14.61 1.82
N CYS A 209 10.00 -13.55 1.00
CA CYS A 209 10.35 -12.20 1.41
C CYS A 209 9.12 -11.28 1.51
N GLY A 210 8.95 -10.64 2.68
CA GLY A 210 7.97 -9.58 2.92
C GLY A 210 8.58 -8.19 2.91
N ALA A 211 7.84 -7.19 3.41
CA ALA A 211 8.31 -5.81 3.54
C ALA A 211 9.52 -5.65 4.47
N GLY A 212 9.72 -6.59 5.41
CA GLY A 212 10.83 -6.54 6.37
C GLY A 212 12.21 -6.80 5.76
N VAL A 213 12.31 -7.12 4.45
CA VAL A 213 13.61 -7.24 3.77
C VAL A 213 14.11 -5.90 3.18
N ARG A 214 13.42 -4.80 3.46
CA ARG A 214 13.75 -3.46 2.94
C ARG A 214 15.24 -3.10 3.07
N GLU A 215 15.83 -3.40 4.21
CA GLU A 215 17.23 -3.08 4.55
C GLU A 215 18.12 -4.33 4.59
N ALA A 216 17.64 -5.48 4.08
CA ALA A 216 18.30 -6.78 4.15
C ALA A 216 18.55 -7.42 2.78
N ARG A 217 18.40 -6.65 1.70
CA ARG A 217 18.50 -7.18 0.32
C ARG A 217 19.79 -7.95 0.07
N GLU A 218 20.93 -7.36 0.41
CA GLU A 218 22.25 -7.96 0.17
C GLU A 218 22.41 -9.27 0.95
N GLN A 219 21.97 -9.29 2.20
CA GLN A 219 22.01 -10.48 3.04
C GLN A 219 21.09 -11.59 2.52
N VAL A 220 19.90 -11.22 2.01
CA VAL A 220 18.97 -12.20 1.40
C VAL A 220 19.58 -12.80 0.14
N LEU A 221 20.16 -12.00 -0.73
CA LEU A 221 20.82 -12.50 -1.95
C LEU A 221 22.02 -13.37 -1.62
N SER A 222 22.84 -13.00 -0.63
CA SER A 222 23.97 -13.81 -0.16
C SER A 222 23.52 -15.15 0.42
N LEU A 223 22.39 -15.15 1.15
CA LEU A 223 21.80 -16.38 1.67
C LEU A 223 21.26 -17.26 0.53
N ALA A 224 20.56 -16.67 -0.44
CA ALA A 224 20.03 -17.39 -1.60
C ALA A 224 21.17 -18.04 -2.42
N ASP A 225 22.27 -17.35 -2.61
CA ASP A 225 23.46 -17.87 -3.27
C ASP A 225 24.10 -19.03 -2.48
N ALA A 226 24.32 -18.85 -1.19
CA ALA A 226 24.92 -19.88 -0.33
C ALA A 226 24.08 -21.17 -0.25
N LEU A 227 22.76 -21.07 -0.38
CA LEU A 227 21.83 -22.19 -0.28
C LEU A 227 21.29 -22.67 -1.63
N ASN A 228 21.68 -22.05 -2.76
CA ASN A 228 21.04 -22.26 -4.06
C ASN A 228 19.50 -22.23 -3.94
N ALA A 229 18.97 -21.22 -3.23
CA ALA A 229 17.58 -21.15 -2.85
C ALA A 229 16.77 -20.21 -3.75
N PRO A 230 15.63 -20.63 -4.31
CA PRO A 230 14.71 -19.72 -4.99
C PRO A 230 14.13 -18.70 -4.01
N VAL A 231 13.97 -17.45 -4.49
CA VAL A 231 13.44 -16.32 -3.72
C VAL A 231 12.07 -15.93 -4.25
N GLY A 232 11.03 -16.17 -3.46
CA GLY A 232 9.70 -15.65 -3.70
C GLY A 232 9.40 -14.44 -2.82
N HIS A 233 8.38 -13.68 -3.19
CA HIS A 233 8.02 -12.48 -2.42
C HIS A 233 6.52 -12.24 -2.33
N SER A 234 6.09 -11.46 -1.33
CA SER A 234 4.77 -10.84 -1.26
C SER A 234 4.75 -9.55 -2.10
N LEU A 235 3.55 -8.97 -2.34
CA LEU A 235 3.44 -7.69 -3.04
C LEU A 235 4.28 -6.58 -2.35
N ARG A 236 4.24 -6.51 -1.02
CA ARG A 236 5.05 -5.54 -0.25
C ARG A 236 6.55 -5.85 -0.21
N GLY A 237 6.94 -7.08 -0.54
CA GLY A 237 8.34 -7.46 -0.68
C GLY A 237 8.92 -7.15 -2.07
N LYS A 238 8.05 -7.06 -3.10
CA LYS A 238 8.42 -6.92 -4.50
C LYS A 238 9.43 -5.81 -4.77
N GLU A 239 9.16 -4.60 -4.32
CA GLU A 239 10.02 -3.43 -4.59
C GLU A 239 11.43 -3.57 -4.01
N TRP A 240 11.58 -4.37 -2.95
CA TRP A 240 12.84 -4.53 -2.23
C TRP A 240 13.71 -5.65 -2.74
N ILE A 241 13.13 -6.75 -3.22
CA ILE A 241 13.89 -7.97 -3.51
C ILE A 241 13.87 -8.41 -4.98
N GLN A 242 12.91 -8.01 -5.79
CA GLN A 242 12.77 -8.55 -7.14
C GLN A 242 13.85 -8.05 -8.11
N HIS A 243 14.18 -6.75 -8.09
CA HIS A 243 15.08 -6.16 -9.07
C HIS A 243 16.50 -6.75 -9.00
N GLY A 244 17.07 -7.10 -10.17
CA GLY A 244 18.43 -7.63 -10.24
C GLY A 244 18.65 -8.84 -9.32
N ASN A 245 17.64 -9.65 -9.10
CA ASN A 245 17.70 -10.86 -8.27
C ASN A 245 17.73 -12.10 -9.19
N PRO A 246 18.87 -12.80 -9.30
CA PRO A 246 18.98 -14.00 -10.16
C PRO A 246 18.23 -15.21 -9.61
N PHE A 247 17.75 -15.15 -8.38
CA PHE A 247 17.02 -16.22 -7.69
C PHE A 247 15.50 -15.99 -7.67
N ASP A 248 15.01 -14.90 -8.31
CA ASP A 248 13.59 -14.53 -8.27
C ASP A 248 12.72 -15.58 -8.96
N VAL A 249 11.69 -16.02 -8.24
CA VAL A 249 10.67 -16.95 -8.73
C VAL A 249 9.26 -16.36 -8.66
N GLY A 250 9.15 -15.06 -8.47
CA GLY A 250 7.89 -14.31 -8.50
C GLY A 250 7.15 -14.28 -7.17
N MET A 251 5.84 -14.25 -7.24
CA MET A 251 4.96 -13.93 -6.13
C MET A 251 3.87 -15.00 -5.92
N ILE A 252 3.48 -15.19 -4.66
CA ILE A 252 2.37 -16.09 -4.26
C ILE A 252 1.12 -15.28 -3.88
N GLY A 253 -0.01 -15.95 -3.81
CA GLY A 253 -1.30 -15.40 -3.38
C GLY A 253 -2.25 -15.11 -4.55
N LEU A 254 -3.33 -14.38 -4.28
CA LEU A 254 -4.36 -14.02 -5.26
C LEU A 254 -3.80 -13.28 -6.48
N LEU A 255 -2.79 -12.43 -6.26
CA LEU A 255 -2.11 -11.66 -7.30
C LEU A 255 -0.91 -12.41 -7.88
N GLY A 256 -0.65 -13.64 -7.41
CA GLY A 256 0.56 -14.40 -7.66
C GLY A 256 0.86 -14.68 -9.13
N TYR A 257 2.15 -14.82 -9.42
CA TYR A 257 2.66 -15.20 -10.72
C TYR A 257 4.02 -15.90 -10.58
N GLY A 258 4.45 -16.59 -11.61
CA GLY A 258 5.73 -17.30 -11.61
C GLY A 258 5.68 -18.65 -10.90
N ALA A 259 6.78 -19.05 -10.30
CA ALA A 259 6.97 -20.36 -9.65
C ALA A 259 7.02 -20.28 -8.11
N CYS A 260 6.76 -19.13 -7.50
CA CYS A 260 6.86 -18.98 -6.04
C CYS A 260 6.02 -19.99 -5.27
N HIS A 261 4.78 -20.24 -5.70
CA HIS A 261 3.93 -21.27 -5.08
C HIS A 261 4.60 -22.65 -5.11
N ASP A 262 5.17 -23.06 -6.25
CA ASP A 262 5.83 -24.34 -6.41
C ASP A 262 7.08 -24.44 -5.53
N ALA A 263 7.87 -23.35 -5.49
CA ALA A 263 9.05 -23.27 -4.66
C ALA A 263 8.73 -23.49 -3.18
N LEU A 264 7.73 -22.77 -2.65
CA LEU A 264 7.35 -22.91 -1.24
C LEU A 264 6.78 -24.32 -0.92
N HIS A 265 6.00 -24.91 -1.84
CA HIS A 265 5.35 -26.20 -1.59
C HIS A 265 6.25 -27.42 -1.85
N GLN A 266 7.34 -27.27 -2.58
CA GLN A 266 8.30 -28.33 -2.86
C GLN A 266 9.58 -28.25 -2.02
N ALA A 267 9.78 -27.16 -1.30
CA ALA A 267 10.89 -27.03 -0.37
C ALA A 267 10.76 -27.96 0.84
N ASP A 268 11.87 -28.45 1.37
CA ASP A 268 11.94 -29.17 2.64
C ASP A 268 11.85 -28.19 3.81
N LEU A 269 12.36 -26.95 3.61
CA LEU A 269 12.33 -25.87 4.58
C LEU A 269 11.98 -24.55 3.89
N VAL A 270 10.99 -23.84 4.42
CA VAL A 270 10.65 -22.48 4.01
C VAL A 270 11.14 -21.47 5.04
N LEU A 271 11.91 -20.48 4.60
CA LEU A 271 12.34 -19.38 5.43
C LEU A 271 11.56 -18.11 5.08
N MET A 272 10.64 -17.71 5.96
CA MET A 272 9.88 -16.46 5.85
C MET A 272 10.67 -15.31 6.47
N LEU A 273 10.99 -14.29 5.66
CA LEU A 273 11.83 -13.15 6.03
C LEU A 273 11.02 -11.85 6.07
N GLY A 274 10.75 -11.35 7.29
CA GLY A 274 10.00 -10.11 7.49
C GLY A 274 8.64 -10.11 6.77
N CYS A 275 7.94 -11.23 6.82
CA CYS A 275 6.74 -11.48 6.07
C CYS A 275 5.58 -11.91 6.98
N ASP A 276 4.50 -11.12 6.99
CA ASP A 276 3.22 -11.42 7.62
C ASP A 276 2.14 -11.56 6.54
N PHE A 277 2.29 -12.59 5.70
CA PHE A 277 1.42 -12.82 4.54
C PHE A 277 0.01 -13.27 4.99
N PRO A 278 -1.06 -12.56 4.62
CA PRO A 278 -2.37 -12.74 5.24
C PRO A 278 -3.16 -13.97 4.77
N TYR A 279 -2.77 -14.58 3.66
CA TYR A 279 -3.51 -15.68 3.02
C TYR A 279 -2.85 -17.01 3.35
N ASP A 280 -3.18 -17.58 4.51
CA ASP A 280 -2.59 -18.83 5.03
C ASP A 280 -2.84 -20.04 4.13
N GLU A 281 -3.93 -20.05 3.37
CA GLU A 281 -4.26 -21.13 2.40
C GLU A 281 -3.23 -21.27 1.27
N PHE A 282 -2.40 -20.26 1.02
CA PHE A 282 -1.31 -20.33 0.04
C PHE A 282 0.02 -20.78 0.65
N LEU A 283 0.14 -20.78 1.98
CA LEU A 283 1.36 -21.19 2.66
C LEU A 283 1.43 -22.72 2.77
N PRO A 284 2.61 -23.33 2.62
CA PRO A 284 2.76 -24.76 2.84
C PRO A 284 2.60 -25.06 4.33
N GLY A 285 1.77 -26.00 4.71
CA GLY A 285 1.65 -26.49 6.09
C GLY A 285 2.81 -27.41 6.50
N ARG A 286 4.05 -26.99 6.20
CA ARG A 286 5.30 -27.77 6.39
C ARG A 286 6.29 -27.02 7.25
N SER A 287 7.50 -27.60 7.43
CA SER A 287 8.62 -26.98 8.12
C SER A 287 8.85 -25.54 7.64
N THR A 288 8.47 -24.60 8.46
CA THR A 288 8.60 -23.17 8.19
C THR A 288 9.33 -22.51 9.35
N VAL A 289 10.34 -21.71 9.01
CA VAL A 289 11.01 -20.80 9.93
C VAL A 289 10.57 -19.38 9.60
N GLN A 290 10.26 -18.60 10.60
CA GLN A 290 9.93 -17.19 10.41
C GLN A 290 10.89 -16.30 11.19
N VAL A 291 11.46 -15.30 10.50
CA VAL A 291 12.25 -14.21 11.07
C VAL A 291 11.42 -12.93 10.98
N ASP A 292 11.12 -12.31 12.12
CA ASP A 292 10.42 -11.03 12.15
C ASP A 292 10.85 -10.21 13.38
N ARG A 293 10.98 -8.89 13.19
CA ARG A 293 11.30 -7.94 14.28
C ARG A 293 10.14 -7.76 15.26
N GLU A 294 8.91 -8.12 14.85
CA GLU A 294 7.71 -8.02 15.66
C GLU A 294 7.33 -9.41 16.19
N ALA A 295 7.68 -9.70 17.44
CA ALA A 295 7.42 -11.02 18.06
C ALA A 295 5.95 -11.47 17.94
N ARG A 296 4.99 -10.51 17.96
CA ARG A 296 3.55 -10.77 17.84
C ARG A 296 3.11 -11.30 16.46
N ARG A 297 3.98 -11.25 15.42
CA ARG A 297 3.73 -11.76 14.08
C ARG A 297 4.19 -13.20 13.90
N LEU A 298 5.12 -13.66 14.74
CA LEU A 298 5.69 -15.00 14.66
C LEU A 298 4.61 -16.08 14.89
N GLY A 299 4.51 -17.03 13.95
CA GLY A 299 3.54 -18.12 14.03
C GLY A 299 2.07 -17.76 13.80
N ARG A 300 1.78 -16.51 13.47
CA ARG A 300 0.39 -16.04 13.31
C ARG A 300 -0.32 -16.63 12.08
N ARG A 301 0.43 -16.99 11.05
CA ARG A 301 -0.11 -17.42 9.73
C ARG A 301 0.08 -18.90 9.43
N THR A 302 1.10 -19.49 9.99
CA THR A 302 1.40 -20.91 9.78
C THR A 302 2.13 -21.47 11.01
N PRO A 303 2.00 -22.77 11.32
CA PRO A 303 2.84 -23.40 12.32
C PRO A 303 4.32 -23.25 11.98
N LEU A 304 5.15 -22.99 12.98
CA LEU A 304 6.58 -22.78 12.79
C LEU A 304 7.38 -23.92 13.42
N GLU A 305 8.42 -24.35 12.75
CA GLU A 305 9.46 -25.21 13.32
C GLU A 305 10.42 -24.39 14.18
N LEU A 306 10.71 -23.14 13.77
CA LEU A 306 11.50 -22.19 14.53
C LEU A 306 10.96 -20.76 14.33
N ALA A 307 10.80 -20.05 15.41
CA ALA A 307 10.50 -18.62 15.45
C ALA A 307 11.76 -17.84 15.84
N VAL A 308 12.22 -16.92 14.98
CA VAL A 308 13.38 -16.07 15.25
C VAL A 308 12.92 -14.63 15.40
N HIS A 309 12.97 -14.11 16.63
CA HIS A 309 12.68 -12.71 16.91
C HIS A 309 13.94 -11.88 16.64
N GLY A 310 13.94 -11.15 15.52
CA GLY A 310 15.09 -10.34 15.09
C GLY A 310 14.84 -9.62 13.77
N ASP A 311 15.59 -8.55 13.54
CA ASP A 311 15.66 -7.93 12.22
C ASP A 311 16.25 -8.90 11.21
N VAL A 312 15.73 -8.88 9.98
CA VAL A 312 16.18 -9.79 8.92
C VAL A 312 17.67 -9.61 8.64
N ALA A 313 18.14 -8.38 8.45
CA ALA A 313 19.56 -8.11 8.17
C ALA A 313 20.47 -8.66 9.29
N ALA A 314 20.20 -8.27 10.55
CA ALA A 314 20.99 -8.72 11.70
C ALA A 314 20.96 -10.24 11.89
N THR A 315 19.82 -10.89 11.58
CA THR A 315 19.69 -12.35 11.68
C THR A 315 20.49 -13.04 10.60
N LEU A 316 20.42 -12.56 9.35
CA LEU A 316 21.14 -13.15 8.24
C LEU A 316 22.65 -12.93 8.35
N GLU A 317 23.10 -11.76 8.80
CA GLU A 317 24.54 -11.51 9.10
C GLU A 317 25.09 -12.48 10.14
N ALA A 318 24.29 -12.83 11.15
CA ALA A 318 24.69 -13.76 12.18
C ALA A 318 24.68 -15.23 11.73
N VAL A 319 23.77 -15.62 10.82
CA VAL A 319 23.63 -17.02 10.39
C VAL A 319 24.55 -17.39 9.22
N LEU A 320 24.81 -16.46 8.29
CA LEU A 320 25.63 -16.71 7.08
C LEU A 320 26.99 -17.36 7.37
N PRO A 321 27.77 -16.93 8.40
CA PRO A 321 29.05 -17.55 8.73
C PRO A 321 28.95 -18.98 9.30
N LEU A 322 27.75 -19.44 9.62
CA LEU A 322 27.49 -20.77 10.22
C LEU A 322 26.98 -21.79 9.20
N LEU A 323 26.92 -21.43 7.92
CA LEU A 323 26.51 -22.33 6.85
C LEU A 323 27.71 -23.20 6.40
N ASP A 324 27.49 -24.51 6.33
CA ASP A 324 28.57 -25.48 6.18
C ASP A 324 28.89 -25.81 4.72
N ARG A 325 27.89 -25.76 3.81
CA ARG A 325 28.04 -26.22 2.42
C ARG A 325 27.01 -25.57 1.49
N PRO A 326 27.29 -25.44 0.18
CA PRO A 326 26.29 -25.16 -0.82
C PRO A 326 25.28 -26.30 -0.93
N HIS A 327 24.01 -25.96 -1.13
CA HIS A 327 22.94 -26.93 -1.41
C HIS A 327 22.95 -27.34 -2.89
N PRO A 328 22.26 -28.46 -3.27
CA PRO A 328 22.11 -28.84 -4.67
C PRO A 328 21.40 -27.76 -5.50
N GLU A 329 21.93 -27.50 -6.70
CA GLU A 329 21.42 -26.43 -7.60
C GLU A 329 20.13 -26.81 -8.34
N GLU A 330 19.81 -28.12 -8.41
CA GLU A 330 18.73 -28.66 -9.25
C GLU A 330 17.38 -28.08 -8.89
N PHE A 331 17.13 -27.85 -7.60
CA PHE A 331 15.89 -27.28 -7.13
C PHE A 331 15.72 -25.83 -7.59
N LEU A 332 16.75 -25.01 -7.44
CA LEU A 332 16.76 -23.63 -7.90
C LEU A 332 16.54 -23.56 -9.42
N PHE A 333 17.31 -24.31 -10.21
CA PHE A 333 17.18 -24.30 -11.66
C PHE A 333 15.82 -24.78 -12.16
N ASP A 334 15.20 -25.77 -11.48
CA ASP A 334 13.83 -26.18 -11.83
C ASP A 334 12.83 -25.06 -11.58
N MET A 335 12.92 -24.36 -10.45
CA MET A 335 12.02 -23.25 -10.11
C MET A 335 12.22 -22.06 -11.05
N LEU A 336 13.44 -21.72 -11.42
CA LEU A 336 13.73 -20.66 -12.39
C LEU A 336 13.16 -20.98 -13.78
N ARG A 337 13.34 -22.22 -14.27
CA ARG A 337 12.72 -22.65 -15.55
C ARG A 337 11.19 -22.59 -15.53
N ARG A 338 10.56 -22.94 -14.40
CA ARG A 338 9.09 -22.82 -14.25
C ARG A 338 8.67 -21.36 -14.22
N HIS A 339 9.44 -20.52 -13.53
CA HIS A 339 9.20 -19.07 -13.48
C HIS A 339 9.23 -18.45 -14.88
N GLU A 340 10.28 -18.69 -15.65
CA GLU A 340 10.43 -18.22 -17.03
C GLU A 340 9.25 -18.67 -17.92
N ARG A 341 8.86 -19.94 -17.83
CA ARG A 341 7.70 -20.45 -18.57
C ARG A 341 6.39 -19.77 -18.17
N ALA A 342 6.21 -19.49 -16.87
CA ALA A 342 5.02 -18.79 -16.39
C ALA A 342 4.98 -17.33 -16.86
N LEU A 343 6.12 -16.64 -16.87
CA LEU A 343 6.22 -15.28 -17.41
C LEU A 343 5.85 -15.25 -18.89
N SER A 344 6.54 -16.03 -19.73
CA SER A 344 6.33 -16.00 -21.18
C SER A 344 4.95 -16.47 -21.62
N ARG A 345 4.32 -17.41 -20.91
CA ARG A 345 3.03 -18.00 -21.32
C ARG A 345 1.79 -17.33 -20.72
N VAL A 346 1.93 -16.73 -19.54
CA VAL A 346 0.78 -16.18 -18.80
C VAL A 346 0.88 -14.68 -18.66
N VAL A 347 2.01 -14.17 -18.12
CA VAL A 347 2.16 -12.73 -17.85
C VAL A 347 2.31 -11.94 -19.15
N GLU A 348 3.05 -12.45 -20.12
CA GLU A 348 3.29 -11.76 -21.38
C GLU A 348 2.22 -12.02 -22.47
N ALA A 349 1.21 -12.83 -22.14
CA ALA A 349 0.22 -13.32 -23.12
C ALA A 349 -0.56 -12.21 -23.85
N TYR A 350 -0.79 -11.07 -23.18
CA TYR A 350 -1.52 -9.92 -23.70
C TYR A 350 -0.70 -8.61 -23.66
N THR A 351 0.62 -8.71 -23.74
CA THR A 351 1.51 -7.55 -23.78
C THR A 351 1.98 -7.21 -25.20
N HIS A 352 1.81 -8.13 -26.16
CA HIS A 352 2.25 -8.00 -27.54
C HIS A 352 1.17 -8.44 -28.53
N ASP A 353 1.21 -7.90 -29.73
CA ASP A 353 0.30 -8.25 -30.86
C ASP A 353 -1.18 -8.09 -30.54
N ILE A 354 -1.53 -7.03 -29.80
CA ILE A 354 -2.91 -6.72 -29.38
C ILE A 354 -3.31 -5.26 -29.57
N GLU A 355 -2.56 -4.49 -30.35
CA GLU A 355 -2.85 -3.08 -30.66
C GLU A 355 -4.18 -2.89 -31.40
N HIS A 356 -4.75 -3.96 -31.91
CA HIS A 356 -6.06 -4.01 -32.57
C HIS A 356 -7.19 -4.49 -31.66
N HIS A 357 -6.89 -4.93 -30.42
CA HIS A 357 -7.88 -5.41 -29.46
C HIS A 357 -8.66 -4.23 -28.85
N ARG A 358 -9.97 -4.20 -29.06
CA ARG A 358 -10.87 -3.17 -28.52
C ARG A 358 -11.99 -3.80 -27.73
N PRO A 359 -12.32 -3.26 -26.51
CA PRO A 359 -11.61 -2.19 -25.78
C PRO A 359 -10.15 -2.52 -25.44
N ILE A 360 -9.38 -1.54 -24.95
CA ILE A 360 -7.96 -1.71 -24.62
C ILE A 360 -7.78 -2.85 -23.60
N HIS A 361 -6.88 -3.79 -23.88
CA HIS A 361 -6.55 -4.83 -22.92
C HIS A 361 -5.72 -4.23 -21.76
N PRO A 362 -6.15 -4.36 -20.47
CA PRO A 362 -5.48 -3.69 -19.36
C PRO A 362 -4.03 -4.14 -19.13
N GLU A 363 -3.69 -5.40 -19.43
CA GLU A 363 -2.31 -5.92 -19.34
C GLU A 363 -1.37 -5.20 -20.33
N TYR A 364 -1.82 -4.96 -21.54
CA TYR A 364 -1.09 -4.18 -22.53
C TYR A 364 -0.84 -2.74 -22.05
N ALA A 365 -1.90 -2.09 -21.56
CA ALA A 365 -1.79 -0.74 -21.04
C ALA A 365 -0.86 -0.64 -19.82
N ALA A 366 -0.91 -1.62 -18.90
CA ALA A 366 -0.03 -1.67 -17.73
C ALA A 366 1.44 -1.88 -18.12
N ARG A 367 1.70 -2.70 -19.15
CA ARG A 367 3.05 -2.88 -19.72
C ARG A 367 3.59 -1.59 -20.33
N LEU A 368 2.78 -0.91 -21.14
CA LEU A 368 3.18 0.37 -21.73
C LEU A 368 3.41 1.45 -20.67
N LEU A 369 2.63 1.45 -19.59
CA LEU A 369 2.84 2.34 -18.45
C LEU A 369 4.19 2.09 -17.77
N ASP A 370 4.54 0.82 -17.53
CA ASP A 370 5.85 0.47 -16.94
C ASP A 370 7.03 0.92 -17.80
N GLU A 371 6.91 0.75 -19.12
CA GLU A 371 7.92 1.17 -20.10
C GLU A 371 8.07 2.70 -20.19
N ALA A 372 6.96 3.45 -20.10
CA ALA A 372 6.97 4.90 -20.21
C ALA A 372 7.33 5.62 -18.91
N ALA A 373 7.11 4.98 -17.75
CA ALA A 373 7.30 5.62 -16.45
C ALA A 373 8.77 5.91 -16.14
N PRO A 374 9.08 7.08 -15.54
CA PRO A 374 10.43 7.41 -15.11
C PRO A 374 11.07 6.35 -14.21
N GLY A 375 12.42 6.24 -14.29
CA GLY A 375 13.19 5.26 -13.54
C GLY A 375 13.19 5.45 -12.02
N ASP A 376 12.65 6.54 -11.52
CA ASP A 376 12.49 6.87 -10.09
C ASP A 376 11.04 7.20 -9.70
N ALA A 377 10.07 6.91 -10.58
CA ALA A 377 8.66 7.15 -10.33
C ALA A 377 8.17 6.52 -9.01
N VAL A 378 7.21 7.17 -8.38
CA VAL A 378 6.44 6.60 -7.27
C VAL A 378 5.07 6.19 -7.79
N PHE A 379 4.77 4.91 -7.72
CA PHE A 379 3.45 4.37 -8.05
C PHE A 379 2.60 4.28 -6.79
N THR A 380 1.40 4.84 -6.84
CA THR A 380 0.36 4.65 -5.84
C THR A 380 -0.76 3.83 -6.45
N VAL A 381 -1.11 2.70 -5.83
CA VAL A 381 -1.94 1.69 -6.47
C VAL A 381 -3.24 1.50 -5.71
N ASP A 382 -4.36 1.62 -6.43
CA ASP A 382 -5.69 1.41 -5.86
C ASP A 382 -6.02 -0.07 -5.70
N THR A 383 -6.90 -0.35 -4.74
CA THR A 383 -7.38 -1.70 -4.47
C THR A 383 -8.34 -2.17 -5.56
N GLY A 384 -8.13 -3.38 -6.05
CA GLY A 384 -8.89 -4.02 -7.11
C GLY A 384 -7.98 -4.63 -8.17
N MET A 385 -8.44 -4.67 -9.43
CA MET A 385 -7.65 -5.20 -10.55
C MET A 385 -6.33 -4.46 -10.75
N ASN A 386 -6.22 -3.20 -10.33
CA ASN A 386 -4.98 -2.45 -10.38
C ASN A 386 -3.85 -3.07 -9.56
N ASN A 387 -4.17 -3.76 -8.45
CA ASN A 387 -3.18 -4.53 -7.72
C ASN A 387 -2.59 -5.67 -8.56
N VAL A 388 -3.41 -6.31 -9.41
CA VAL A 388 -2.94 -7.35 -10.34
C VAL A 388 -2.00 -6.75 -11.38
N TRP A 389 -2.39 -5.60 -11.97
CA TRP A 389 -1.57 -4.91 -12.95
C TRP A 389 -0.24 -4.45 -12.35
N ALA A 390 -0.27 -3.84 -11.17
CA ALA A 390 0.94 -3.42 -10.46
C ALA A 390 1.83 -4.61 -10.08
N ALA A 391 1.24 -5.69 -9.57
CA ALA A 391 1.97 -6.87 -9.16
C ALA A 391 2.72 -7.55 -10.32
N ARG A 392 2.09 -7.63 -11.49
CA ARG A 392 2.62 -8.36 -12.64
C ARG A 392 3.46 -7.51 -13.58
N TYR A 393 3.10 -6.24 -13.77
CA TYR A 393 3.65 -5.42 -14.86
C TYR A 393 4.54 -4.28 -14.40
N LEU A 394 4.42 -3.76 -13.16
CA LEU A 394 5.35 -2.76 -12.68
C LEU A 394 6.68 -3.40 -12.28
N THR A 395 7.77 -2.93 -12.90
CA THR A 395 9.12 -3.46 -12.71
C THR A 395 9.90 -2.62 -11.70
N PRO A 396 10.24 -3.15 -10.51
CA PRO A 396 11.12 -2.49 -9.57
C PRO A 396 12.55 -2.41 -10.12
N ASN A 397 13.26 -1.35 -9.75
CA ASN A 397 14.65 -1.13 -10.16
C ASN A 397 15.55 -0.56 -9.04
N GLY A 398 15.08 -0.67 -7.79
CA GLY A 398 15.76 -0.14 -6.61
C GLY A 398 15.54 1.35 -6.35
N ARG A 399 14.96 2.10 -7.29
CA ARG A 399 14.61 3.52 -7.15
C ARG A 399 13.12 3.80 -7.23
N ARG A 400 12.39 3.07 -8.06
CA ARG A 400 10.93 3.11 -8.12
C ARG A 400 10.33 2.62 -6.81
N ARG A 401 9.26 3.28 -6.37
CA ARG A 401 8.50 2.89 -5.18
C ARG A 401 7.09 2.48 -5.60
N ILE A 402 6.54 1.48 -4.92
CA ILE A 402 5.19 0.98 -5.16
C ILE A 402 4.47 0.91 -3.81
N ILE A 403 3.55 1.84 -3.58
CA ILE A 403 2.77 1.93 -2.34
C ILE A 403 1.27 1.84 -2.62
N GLY A 404 0.50 1.45 -1.63
CA GLY A 404 -0.96 1.32 -1.70
C GLY A 404 -1.52 0.70 -0.43
N SER A 405 -2.83 0.58 -0.35
CA SER A 405 -3.53 -0.02 0.79
C SER A 405 -3.44 -1.56 0.78
N PHE A 406 -2.21 -2.11 0.68
CA PHE A 406 -1.99 -3.54 0.45
C PHE A 406 -2.30 -4.46 1.64
N THR A 407 -2.49 -3.90 2.83
CA THR A 407 -2.82 -4.64 4.05
C THR A 407 -4.19 -4.31 4.62
N HIS A 408 -4.70 -3.12 4.34
CA HIS A 408 -6.06 -2.74 4.72
C HIS A 408 -7.04 -3.01 3.58
N GLY A 409 -6.62 -2.82 2.33
CA GLY A 409 -7.41 -3.15 1.15
C GLY A 409 -8.48 -2.11 0.82
N SER A 410 -8.28 -0.84 1.21
CA SER A 410 -9.21 0.22 0.87
C SER A 410 -9.17 0.56 -0.60
N MET A 411 -10.32 0.67 -1.24
CA MET A 411 -10.47 1.40 -2.50
C MET A 411 -10.27 2.90 -2.25
N ALA A 412 -10.15 3.69 -3.30
CA ALA A 412 -9.97 5.15 -3.28
C ALA A 412 -8.61 5.64 -2.74
N ASN A 413 -7.71 4.76 -2.37
CA ASN A 413 -6.44 5.15 -1.74
C ASN A 413 -5.41 5.75 -2.72
N ALA A 414 -5.42 5.38 -4.01
CA ALA A 414 -4.33 5.72 -4.92
C ALA A 414 -4.15 7.22 -5.14
N LEU A 415 -5.21 7.97 -5.42
CA LEU A 415 -5.11 9.42 -5.63
C LEU A 415 -4.72 10.17 -4.36
N PRO A 416 -5.32 9.92 -3.18
CA PRO A 416 -4.85 10.49 -1.92
C PRO A 416 -3.40 10.12 -1.56
N HIS A 417 -3.01 8.85 -1.73
CA HIS A 417 -1.60 8.46 -1.57
C HIS A 417 -0.67 9.23 -2.52
N ALA A 418 -1.12 9.49 -3.76
CA ALA A 418 -0.34 10.26 -4.72
C ALA A 418 -0.11 11.72 -4.25
N ILE A 419 -1.08 12.32 -3.56
CA ILE A 419 -0.93 13.64 -2.95
C ILE A 419 0.21 13.60 -1.92
N GLY A 420 0.17 12.69 -0.96
CA GLY A 420 1.22 12.54 0.05
C GLY A 420 2.58 12.19 -0.55
N ALA A 421 2.60 11.30 -1.54
CA ALA A 421 3.81 10.91 -2.25
C ALA A 421 4.45 12.08 -3.02
N ALA A 422 3.66 12.94 -3.63
CA ALA A 422 4.16 14.10 -4.35
C ALA A 422 4.83 15.11 -3.42
N PHE A 423 4.26 15.35 -2.25
CA PHE A 423 4.87 16.20 -1.23
C PHE A 423 6.13 15.58 -0.61
N ALA A 424 6.18 14.26 -0.46
CA ALA A 424 7.35 13.53 0.07
C ALA A 424 8.48 13.37 -0.95
N GLY A 425 8.15 13.35 -2.23
CA GLY A 425 9.00 12.79 -3.28
C GLY A 425 10.10 13.69 -3.84
N GLY A 426 10.28 14.94 -3.37
CA GLY A 426 11.37 15.80 -3.84
C GLY A 426 11.32 16.10 -5.36
N GLY A 427 10.14 16.22 -5.95
CA GLY A 427 9.93 16.50 -7.38
C GLY A 427 9.88 15.27 -8.30
N ARG A 428 9.89 14.06 -7.73
CA ARG A 428 9.69 12.81 -8.49
C ARG A 428 8.29 12.76 -9.10
N ARG A 429 8.17 12.19 -10.29
CA ARG A 429 6.86 11.91 -10.88
C ARG A 429 6.12 10.85 -10.06
N VAL A 430 4.89 11.15 -9.68
CA VAL A 430 3.98 10.21 -9.02
C VAL A 430 2.94 9.73 -10.01
N VAL A 431 2.75 8.42 -10.08
CA VAL A 431 1.75 7.77 -10.94
C VAL A 431 0.67 7.16 -10.06
N SER A 432 -0.52 7.76 -10.06
CA SER A 432 -1.70 7.18 -9.40
C SER A 432 -2.35 6.18 -10.35
N LEU A 433 -2.24 4.89 -10.02
CA LEU A 433 -2.85 3.80 -10.77
C LEU A 433 -4.22 3.49 -10.16
N SER A 434 -5.27 4.01 -10.76
CA SER A 434 -6.63 3.94 -10.24
C SER A 434 -7.57 3.16 -11.15
N GLY A 435 -8.48 2.39 -10.57
CA GLY A 435 -9.69 1.95 -11.26
C GLY A 435 -10.74 3.06 -11.24
N ASP A 436 -11.65 3.00 -12.19
CA ASP A 436 -12.80 3.91 -12.26
C ASP A 436 -13.64 3.90 -10.97
N GLY A 437 -13.94 2.72 -10.42
CA GLY A 437 -14.67 2.57 -9.17
C GLY A 437 -13.94 3.20 -7.99
N GLY A 438 -12.63 2.98 -7.85
CA GLY A 438 -11.84 3.55 -6.76
C GLY A 438 -11.67 5.05 -6.88
N LEU A 439 -11.32 5.56 -8.07
CA LEU A 439 -11.18 7.00 -8.31
C LEU A 439 -12.49 7.75 -7.99
N SER A 440 -13.64 7.18 -8.35
CA SER A 440 -14.94 7.83 -8.16
C SER A 440 -15.25 8.15 -6.70
N MET A 441 -14.75 7.37 -5.75
CA MET A 441 -15.07 7.52 -4.31
C MET A 441 -14.45 8.78 -3.69
N LEU A 442 -13.26 9.18 -4.12
CA LEU A 442 -12.57 10.41 -3.66
C LEU A 442 -12.19 11.32 -4.85
N LEU A 443 -13.04 11.36 -5.87
CA LEU A 443 -12.83 12.12 -7.10
C LEU A 443 -12.53 13.61 -6.87
N GLY A 444 -13.08 14.19 -5.80
CA GLY A 444 -12.83 15.58 -5.39
C GLY A 444 -11.37 15.92 -5.17
N GLU A 445 -10.52 14.94 -4.89
CA GLU A 445 -9.08 15.15 -4.67
C GLU A 445 -8.29 15.52 -5.93
N LEU A 446 -8.90 15.39 -7.13
CA LEU A 446 -8.35 16.01 -8.34
C LEU A 446 -8.18 17.52 -8.18
N ILE A 447 -9.08 18.17 -7.41
CA ILE A 447 -8.98 19.59 -7.10
C ILE A 447 -7.75 19.85 -6.21
N THR A 448 -7.48 19.00 -5.23
CA THR A 448 -6.29 19.09 -4.37
C THR A 448 -5.00 18.97 -5.17
N VAL A 449 -4.94 17.98 -6.08
CA VAL A 449 -3.80 17.80 -7.00
C VAL A 449 -3.59 19.04 -7.85
N ARG A 450 -4.66 19.60 -8.45
CA ARG A 450 -4.61 20.79 -9.29
C ARG A 450 -4.24 22.04 -8.50
N GLN A 451 -4.81 22.22 -7.31
CA GLN A 451 -4.57 23.41 -6.47
C GLN A 451 -3.10 23.56 -6.07
N ASN A 452 -2.42 22.44 -5.84
CA ASN A 452 -1.02 22.41 -5.39
C ASN A 452 -0.05 22.14 -6.55
N ASP A 453 -0.52 22.10 -7.78
CA ASP A 453 0.27 21.82 -9.00
C ASP A 453 1.21 20.61 -8.85
N LEU A 454 0.68 19.52 -8.25
CA LEU A 454 1.48 18.36 -7.88
C LEU A 454 1.93 17.58 -9.13
N PRO A 455 3.16 17.03 -9.16
CA PRO A 455 3.68 16.24 -10.29
C PRO A 455 3.04 14.84 -10.32
N VAL A 456 1.70 14.78 -10.35
CA VAL A 456 0.89 13.56 -10.32
C VAL A 456 0.30 13.29 -11.69
N THR A 457 0.57 12.10 -12.25
CA THR A 457 -0.13 11.56 -13.40
C THR A 457 -1.13 10.52 -12.92
N ALA A 458 -2.43 10.85 -12.97
CA ALA A 458 -3.50 9.89 -12.67
C ALA A 458 -3.78 9.04 -13.91
N VAL A 459 -3.52 7.73 -13.83
CA VAL A 459 -3.83 6.76 -14.88
C VAL A 459 -5.04 5.94 -14.44
N VAL A 460 -6.14 6.07 -15.15
CA VAL A 460 -7.43 5.48 -14.81
C VAL A 460 -7.75 4.33 -15.76
N PHE A 461 -7.81 3.12 -15.22
CA PHE A 461 -8.30 1.95 -15.94
C PHE A 461 -9.82 1.91 -15.80
N ASN A 462 -10.51 2.43 -16.82
CA ASN A 462 -11.95 2.54 -16.83
C ASN A 462 -12.57 1.37 -17.61
N ASN A 463 -13.09 0.40 -16.88
CA ASN A 463 -13.84 -0.73 -17.43
C ASN A 463 -15.33 -0.69 -17.08
N SER A 464 -15.81 0.35 -16.43
CA SER A 464 -17.16 0.54 -15.92
C SER A 464 -17.64 -0.62 -15.03
N SER A 465 -16.71 -1.27 -14.30
CA SER A 465 -17.03 -2.43 -13.48
C SER A 465 -16.06 -2.59 -12.29
N LEU A 466 -16.56 -3.10 -11.17
CA LEU A 466 -15.76 -3.59 -10.06
C LEU A 466 -15.18 -4.98 -10.41
N GLY A 467 -14.20 -5.02 -11.31
CA GLY A 467 -13.69 -6.23 -11.95
C GLY A 467 -13.18 -7.30 -10.99
N MET A 468 -12.56 -6.91 -9.85
CA MET A 468 -12.11 -7.87 -8.84
C MET A 468 -13.29 -8.59 -8.18
N VAL A 469 -14.31 -7.86 -7.74
CA VAL A 469 -15.53 -8.41 -7.14
C VAL A 469 -16.27 -9.29 -8.15
N LYS A 470 -16.36 -8.85 -9.40
CA LYS A 470 -16.93 -9.64 -10.51
C LYS A 470 -16.20 -10.98 -10.67
N LEU A 471 -14.88 -10.99 -10.65
CA LEU A 471 -14.07 -12.20 -10.72
C LEU A 471 -14.33 -13.12 -9.51
N GLU A 472 -14.36 -12.57 -8.30
CA GLU A 472 -14.62 -13.31 -7.07
C GLU A 472 -15.99 -14.00 -7.10
N MET A 473 -17.04 -13.27 -7.48
CA MET A 473 -18.39 -13.85 -7.66
C MET A 473 -18.38 -15.01 -8.66
N MET A 474 -17.69 -14.84 -9.79
CA MET A 474 -17.60 -15.89 -10.81
C MET A 474 -16.85 -17.14 -10.32
N VAL A 475 -15.77 -16.95 -9.56
CA VAL A 475 -15.00 -18.03 -8.96
C VAL A 475 -15.82 -18.81 -7.94
N ASP A 476 -16.70 -18.13 -7.21
CA ASP A 476 -17.64 -18.75 -6.25
C ASP A 476 -18.87 -19.38 -6.93
N GLY A 477 -18.97 -19.32 -8.27
CA GLY A 477 -20.09 -19.87 -9.03
C GLY A 477 -21.37 -19.02 -8.98
N LEU A 478 -21.23 -17.76 -8.59
CA LEU A 478 -22.32 -16.77 -8.52
C LEU A 478 -22.40 -15.98 -9.83
N PRO A 479 -23.60 -15.57 -10.28
CA PRO A 479 -23.72 -14.59 -11.37
C PRO A 479 -23.21 -13.23 -10.89
N ALA A 480 -22.53 -12.49 -11.78
CA ALA A 480 -22.11 -11.12 -11.48
C ALA A 480 -23.34 -10.22 -11.30
N PHE A 481 -23.42 -9.52 -10.18
CA PHE A 481 -24.53 -8.64 -9.85
C PHE A 481 -24.07 -7.42 -9.05
N GLY A 482 -24.51 -6.21 -9.43
CA GLY A 482 -24.16 -4.97 -8.74
C GLY A 482 -22.68 -4.55 -8.92
N THR A 483 -21.96 -5.15 -9.86
CA THR A 483 -20.56 -4.86 -10.13
C THR A 483 -20.36 -3.85 -11.25
N ASP A 484 -21.30 -3.76 -12.18
CA ASP A 484 -21.22 -2.84 -13.32
C ASP A 484 -21.92 -1.52 -12.99
N HIS A 485 -21.37 -0.42 -13.48
CA HIS A 485 -21.92 0.93 -13.29
C HIS A 485 -21.94 1.69 -14.62
N PRO A 486 -22.74 2.78 -14.72
CA PRO A 486 -22.80 3.59 -15.94
C PRO A 486 -21.42 4.12 -16.33
N PRO A 487 -21.10 4.18 -17.63
CA PRO A 487 -19.82 4.72 -18.09
C PRO A 487 -19.69 6.21 -17.72
N VAL A 488 -18.53 6.61 -17.22
CA VAL A 488 -18.17 7.99 -16.87
C VAL A 488 -16.96 8.40 -17.70
N ASP A 489 -16.95 9.61 -18.24
CA ASP A 489 -15.77 10.24 -18.85
C ASP A 489 -14.98 10.99 -17.75
N TYR A 490 -14.01 10.30 -17.16
CA TYR A 490 -13.16 10.87 -16.09
C TYR A 490 -12.21 11.94 -16.64
N ALA A 491 -11.81 11.84 -17.92
CA ALA A 491 -11.01 12.88 -18.56
C ALA A 491 -11.82 14.18 -18.70
N ALA A 492 -13.11 14.11 -19.02
CA ALA A 492 -13.97 15.31 -19.03
C ALA A 492 -14.11 15.92 -17.63
N VAL A 493 -14.28 15.11 -16.59
CA VAL A 493 -14.33 15.56 -15.19
C VAL A 493 -13.00 16.27 -14.82
N ALA A 494 -11.87 15.66 -15.13
CA ALA A 494 -10.56 16.25 -14.85
C ALA A 494 -10.37 17.58 -15.57
N ARG A 495 -10.75 17.68 -16.84
CA ARG A 495 -10.73 18.95 -17.59
C ARG A 495 -11.65 20.01 -16.95
N ALA A 496 -12.81 19.61 -16.44
CA ALA A 496 -13.74 20.53 -15.78
C ALA A 496 -13.17 21.15 -14.49
N VAL A 497 -12.30 20.43 -13.77
CA VAL A 497 -11.57 20.98 -12.61
C VAL A 497 -10.21 21.60 -12.98
N GLY A 498 -9.90 21.71 -14.27
CA GLY A 498 -8.71 22.40 -14.78
C GLY A 498 -7.44 21.54 -14.85
N LEU A 499 -7.56 20.21 -14.82
CA LEU A 499 -6.43 19.33 -15.11
C LEU A 499 -6.35 19.02 -16.61
N PRO A 500 -5.16 19.03 -17.23
CA PRO A 500 -4.94 18.43 -18.54
C PRO A 500 -5.31 16.93 -18.49
N ALA A 501 -6.16 16.49 -19.43
CA ALA A 501 -6.61 15.11 -19.42
C ALA A 501 -6.97 14.60 -20.82
N VAL A 502 -6.67 13.34 -21.08
CA VAL A 502 -6.99 12.62 -22.31
C VAL A 502 -7.74 11.32 -22.01
N ARG A 503 -8.75 11.03 -22.81
CA ARG A 503 -9.45 9.74 -22.82
C ARG A 503 -8.99 8.96 -24.05
N VAL A 504 -8.53 7.74 -23.83
CA VAL A 504 -7.96 6.85 -24.85
C VAL A 504 -8.84 5.61 -24.98
N GLU A 505 -9.30 5.37 -26.19
CA GLU A 505 -10.12 4.20 -26.57
C GLU A 505 -9.40 3.32 -27.60
N ASP A 506 -8.42 3.88 -28.33
CA ASP A 506 -7.60 3.16 -29.29
C ASP A 506 -6.30 2.66 -28.65
N PRO A 507 -6.03 1.35 -28.64
CA PRO A 507 -4.78 0.80 -28.12
C PRO A 507 -3.52 1.41 -28.75
N GLY A 508 -3.56 1.82 -30.01
CA GLY A 508 -2.43 2.46 -30.70
C GLY A 508 -2.04 3.84 -30.14
N GLU A 509 -2.97 4.51 -29.46
CA GLU A 509 -2.75 5.84 -28.86
C GLU A 509 -2.20 5.78 -27.42
N VAL A 510 -2.30 4.62 -26.76
CA VAL A 510 -1.92 4.47 -25.33
C VAL A 510 -0.49 4.92 -25.06
N ARG A 511 0.47 4.49 -25.88
CA ARG A 511 1.89 4.82 -25.70
C ARG A 511 2.13 6.33 -25.76
N GLY A 512 1.58 7.01 -26.75
CA GLY A 512 1.70 8.47 -26.92
C GLY A 512 1.08 9.22 -25.75
N ALA A 513 -0.17 8.89 -25.40
CA ALA A 513 -0.90 9.53 -24.31
C ALA A 513 -0.20 9.38 -22.95
N LEU A 514 0.35 8.21 -22.64
CA LEU A 514 1.12 7.97 -21.41
C LEU A 514 2.43 8.77 -21.43
N ALA A 515 3.17 8.77 -22.54
CA ALA A 515 4.43 9.49 -22.64
C ALA A 515 4.22 11.00 -22.45
N ASP A 516 3.23 11.59 -23.09
CA ASP A 516 2.91 13.03 -23.00
C ASP A 516 2.50 13.41 -21.56
N ALA A 517 1.63 12.61 -20.93
CA ALA A 517 1.18 12.88 -19.57
C ALA A 517 2.29 12.71 -18.51
N LEU A 518 3.19 11.75 -18.70
CA LEU A 518 4.31 11.52 -17.79
C LEU A 518 5.42 12.56 -17.94
N ALA A 519 5.56 13.16 -19.13
CA ALA A 519 6.51 14.23 -19.43
C ALA A 519 6.00 15.63 -19.06
N ALA A 520 4.72 15.79 -18.71
CA ALA A 520 4.15 17.08 -18.35
C ALA A 520 4.81 17.65 -17.07
N ASP A 521 5.03 18.95 -17.00
CA ASP A 521 5.62 19.60 -15.83
C ASP A 521 4.72 19.56 -14.59
N GLY A 522 3.39 19.59 -14.76
CA GLY A 522 2.37 19.59 -13.71
C GLY A 522 1.53 18.30 -13.68
N PRO A 523 0.34 18.36 -13.05
CA PRO A 523 -0.57 17.24 -12.98
C PRO A 523 -1.23 16.93 -14.33
N ALA A 524 -1.50 15.64 -14.56
CA ALA A 524 -2.23 15.16 -15.75
C ALA A 524 -3.12 13.96 -15.42
N LEU A 525 -4.13 13.68 -16.26
CA LEU A 525 -4.93 12.47 -16.17
C LEU A 525 -4.99 11.76 -17.53
N VAL A 526 -4.73 10.47 -17.53
CA VAL A 526 -4.96 9.58 -18.69
C VAL A 526 -6.03 8.57 -18.33
N GLU A 527 -7.17 8.65 -19.00
CA GLU A 527 -8.23 7.66 -18.90
C GLU A 527 -8.09 6.64 -20.02
N LEU A 528 -7.94 5.38 -19.65
CA LEU A 528 -7.84 4.24 -20.56
C LEU A 528 -9.15 3.45 -20.51
N VAL A 529 -9.89 3.40 -21.61
CA VAL A 529 -11.12 2.58 -21.70
C VAL A 529 -10.73 1.13 -21.92
N THR A 530 -10.86 0.33 -20.86
CA THR A 530 -10.34 -1.03 -20.84
C THR A 530 -11.43 -2.09 -20.91
N ASP A 531 -11.05 -3.31 -21.34
CA ASP A 531 -11.95 -4.44 -21.47
C ASP A 531 -12.41 -4.95 -20.08
N SER A 532 -13.71 -4.88 -19.80
CA SER A 532 -14.35 -5.36 -18.58
C SER A 532 -14.34 -6.89 -18.41
N ASN A 533 -14.03 -7.63 -19.47
CA ASN A 533 -13.92 -9.08 -19.47
C ASN A 533 -12.49 -9.58 -19.27
N ALA A 534 -11.48 -8.69 -19.32
CA ALA A 534 -10.09 -9.04 -19.05
C ALA A 534 -9.86 -9.15 -17.53
N LEU A 535 -10.13 -10.31 -16.95
CA LEU A 535 -10.12 -10.54 -15.51
C LEU A 535 -8.78 -11.08 -14.96
N SER A 536 -7.78 -11.30 -15.83
CA SER A 536 -6.44 -11.84 -15.44
C SER A 536 -6.49 -12.97 -14.41
N ILE A 537 -7.01 -14.07 -14.84
CA ILE A 537 -7.20 -15.28 -14.02
C ILE A 537 -5.87 -15.66 -13.33
N PRO A 538 -5.87 -15.99 -12.02
CA PRO A 538 -4.67 -16.42 -11.31
C PRO A 538 -3.97 -17.57 -12.01
N ALA A 539 -2.63 -17.58 -12.00
CA ALA A 539 -1.83 -18.62 -12.67
C ALA A 539 -2.10 -20.06 -12.17
N ARG A 540 -2.69 -20.18 -10.99
CA ARG A 540 -3.22 -21.46 -10.46
C ARG A 540 -4.62 -21.25 -9.92
N ILE A 541 -5.56 -21.99 -10.51
CA ILE A 541 -6.94 -22.08 -10.08
C ILE A 541 -7.09 -23.42 -9.36
N LYS A 542 -7.62 -23.43 -8.14
CA LYS A 542 -8.00 -24.66 -7.43
C LYS A 542 -9.12 -25.38 -8.20
N ALA A 543 -9.20 -26.70 -8.12
CA ALA A 543 -10.23 -27.49 -8.82
C ALA A 543 -11.67 -27.01 -8.50
N ASP A 544 -11.90 -26.57 -7.25
CA ASP A 544 -13.19 -26.01 -6.82
C ASP A 544 -13.48 -24.64 -7.48
N GLN A 545 -12.46 -23.82 -7.72
CA GLN A 545 -12.57 -22.54 -8.43
C GLN A 545 -12.87 -22.76 -9.92
N VAL A 546 -12.25 -23.76 -10.56
CA VAL A 546 -12.59 -24.16 -11.94
C VAL A 546 -14.05 -24.60 -12.02
N LYS A 547 -14.51 -25.36 -11.02
CA LYS A 547 -15.91 -25.80 -10.93
C LYS A 547 -16.86 -24.62 -10.70
N GLY A 548 -16.49 -23.68 -9.81
CA GLY A 548 -17.26 -22.47 -9.57
C GLY A 548 -17.40 -21.63 -10.83
N PHE A 549 -16.28 -21.37 -11.52
CA PHE A 549 -16.27 -20.65 -12.80
C PHE A 549 -17.14 -21.34 -13.88
N ALA A 550 -17.05 -22.68 -14.01
CA ALA A 550 -17.90 -23.43 -14.93
C ALA A 550 -19.40 -23.35 -14.57
N LEU A 551 -19.74 -23.34 -13.26
CA LEU A 551 -21.11 -23.18 -12.79
C LEU A 551 -21.65 -21.76 -13.05
N SER A 552 -20.85 -20.71 -12.80
CA SER A 552 -21.20 -19.33 -13.11
C SER A 552 -21.42 -19.15 -14.62
N ALA A 553 -20.51 -19.70 -15.44
CA ALA A 553 -20.63 -19.71 -16.90
C ALA A 553 -21.91 -20.40 -17.36
N GLY A 554 -22.23 -21.58 -16.81
CA GLY A 554 -23.46 -22.30 -17.13
C GLY A 554 -24.73 -21.53 -16.75
N ARG A 555 -24.75 -20.86 -15.61
CA ARG A 555 -25.88 -20.01 -15.18
C ARG A 555 -26.06 -18.79 -16.09
N SER A 556 -24.96 -18.10 -16.41
CA SER A 556 -25.00 -16.93 -17.33
C SER A 556 -25.50 -17.32 -18.73
N VAL A 557 -25.15 -18.50 -19.24
CA VAL A 557 -25.66 -19.04 -20.51
C VAL A 557 -27.15 -19.31 -20.44
N LEU A 558 -27.63 -19.89 -19.33
CA LEU A 558 -29.07 -20.16 -19.14
C LEU A 558 -29.91 -18.88 -19.03
N GLU A 559 -29.32 -17.79 -18.57
CA GLU A 559 -29.95 -16.47 -18.49
C GLU A 559 -29.82 -15.64 -19.79
N GLY A 560 -29.33 -16.24 -20.88
CA GLY A 560 -29.21 -15.60 -22.20
C GLY A 560 -27.86 -14.92 -22.48
N GLY A 561 -26.86 -15.10 -21.61
CA GLY A 561 -25.54 -14.46 -21.69
C GLY A 561 -24.49 -15.17 -22.56
N VAL A 562 -24.89 -15.90 -23.61
CA VAL A 562 -23.94 -16.63 -24.50
C VAL A 562 -22.90 -15.68 -25.11
N GLY A 563 -23.29 -14.47 -25.50
CA GLY A 563 -22.37 -13.46 -26.07
C GLY A 563 -21.31 -13.01 -25.05
N ALA A 564 -21.72 -12.72 -23.82
CA ALA A 564 -20.80 -12.31 -22.74
C ALA A 564 -19.77 -13.41 -22.41
N MET A 565 -20.16 -14.68 -22.46
CA MET A 565 -19.24 -15.81 -22.26
C MET A 565 -18.23 -15.98 -23.38
N ILE A 566 -18.62 -15.72 -24.62
CA ILE A 566 -17.70 -15.74 -25.76
C ILE A 566 -16.68 -14.60 -25.64
N GLU A 567 -17.11 -13.41 -25.26
CA GLU A 567 -16.21 -12.27 -25.04
C GLU A 567 -15.27 -12.52 -23.85
N LEU A 568 -15.78 -13.03 -22.71
CA LEU A 568 -14.95 -13.41 -21.57
C LEU A 568 -13.87 -14.44 -21.97
N ALA A 569 -14.25 -15.48 -22.72
CA ALA A 569 -13.30 -16.46 -23.22
C ALA A 569 -12.27 -15.81 -24.16
N ARG A 570 -12.69 -14.93 -25.05
CA ARG A 570 -11.83 -14.24 -26.00
C ARG A 570 -10.79 -13.35 -25.32
N SER A 571 -11.19 -12.64 -24.26
CA SER A 571 -10.32 -11.74 -23.50
C SER A 571 -9.32 -12.46 -22.57
N ASN A 572 -9.52 -13.76 -22.30
CA ASN A 572 -8.67 -14.51 -21.35
C ASN A 572 -8.03 -15.80 -21.93
N LEU A 573 -8.30 -16.14 -23.19
CA LEU A 573 -7.90 -17.42 -23.81
C LEU A 573 -6.38 -17.64 -23.81
N ARG A 574 -5.58 -16.57 -23.94
CA ARG A 574 -4.11 -16.64 -23.94
C ARG A 574 -3.54 -16.88 -22.54
N ASN A 575 -4.27 -16.48 -21.47
CA ASN A 575 -3.83 -16.62 -20.08
C ASN A 575 -4.19 -17.97 -19.44
N ILE A 576 -4.95 -18.81 -20.15
CA ILE A 576 -5.29 -20.14 -19.63
C ILE A 576 -4.05 -21.04 -19.73
N PRO A 577 -3.52 -21.53 -18.62
CA PRO A 577 -2.41 -22.46 -18.65
C PRO A 577 -2.80 -23.71 -19.46
N ARG A 578 -2.07 -23.97 -20.55
CA ARG A 578 -2.22 -25.24 -21.26
C ARG A 578 -1.49 -26.32 -20.48
N PRO A 579 -2.10 -27.51 -20.26
CA PRO A 579 -1.51 -28.59 -19.52
C PRO A 579 -0.15 -29.05 -20.04
#